data_6784bd2e20c903785c346dad18614a9e
#
_entry.id   6784bd2e20c903785c346dad18614a9e
#
_cell.length_a   1.000
_cell.length_b   1.000
_cell.length_c   1.000
_cell.angle_alpha   90.00
_cell.angle_beta   90.00
_cell.angle_gamma   90.00
#
_symmetry.space_group_name_H-M   'P 1'
#
loop_
_entity.id
_entity.type
_entity.pdbx_description
1 polymer ?
#
loop_
_entity_poly.entity_id
_entity_poly.type
_entity_poly.pdbx_seq_one_letter_code
_entity_poly.pdbx_strand_id
1 'polypeptide(L)'
;GYSMNIPGGSNGNSAAFQAARTDATDTYHILRYGLSGLKAFANDFQFRAAINGQWTPDALVPGVHYGIGGFNSVRGFHEREISNDAGYQGTVEAYSPDLGSVFRLPNVHTRLLLFYDYGAVSRNHALPGELQNEFISSTGFGIRINNKNFSVRADFAQVLHPGGSETRYSNRADVGIVFVY
;
A
#
# COMPACT_ATOMS: atom_id res chain seq x y z
N GLY A 1 -2.07 -14.93 5.67
CA GLY A 1 -1.72 -15.12 7.10
C GLY A 1 -2.90 -14.87 8.01
N TYR A 2 -2.94 -15.60 9.11
CA TYR A 2 -3.92 -15.43 10.17
C TYR A 2 -3.21 -15.09 11.47
N SER A 3 -3.71 -14.13 12.21
CA SER A 3 -3.17 -13.70 13.50
C SER A 3 -4.31 -13.54 14.50
N MET A 4 -4.06 -13.92 15.74
CA MET A 4 -4.95 -13.63 16.87
C MET A 4 -4.12 -13.06 18.01
N ASN A 5 -4.71 -12.19 18.82
CA ASN A 5 -4.08 -11.74 20.04
C ASN A 5 -4.34 -12.73 21.18
N ILE A 6 -3.33 -12.91 22.03
CA ILE A 6 -3.42 -13.69 23.27
C ILE A 6 -3.40 -12.68 24.41
N PRO A 7 -4.49 -12.50 25.14
CA PRO A 7 -4.56 -11.57 26.27
C PRO A 7 -3.53 -11.89 27.35
N GLY A 8 -2.97 -10.88 28.00
CA GLY A 8 -2.06 -11.07 29.11
C GLY A 8 -1.32 -9.81 29.56
N GLY A 9 -0.79 -9.85 30.77
CA GLY A 9 -0.06 -8.73 31.36
C GLY A 9 -0.91 -7.51 31.70
N SER A 10 -0.28 -6.47 32.21
CA SER A 10 -0.93 -5.24 32.66
C SER A 10 -1.50 -4.41 31.51
N ASN A 11 -0.88 -4.47 30.32
CA ASN A 11 -1.25 -3.67 29.15
C ASN A 11 -1.94 -4.49 28.03
N GLY A 12 -2.08 -5.80 28.23
CA GLY A 12 -2.68 -6.72 27.26
C GLY A 12 -4.05 -7.27 27.69
N ASN A 13 -4.73 -6.59 28.60
CA ASN A 13 -6.05 -6.97 29.10
C ASN A 13 -7.16 -6.12 28.46
N SER A 14 -8.41 -6.56 28.60
CA SER A 14 -9.58 -5.91 28.03
C SER A 14 -9.72 -4.45 28.44
N ALA A 15 -9.42 -4.10 29.68
CA ALA A 15 -9.53 -2.72 30.17
C ALA A 15 -8.51 -1.79 29.47
N ALA A 16 -7.28 -2.25 29.25
CA ALA A 16 -6.27 -1.49 28.50
C ALA A 16 -6.65 -1.30 27.03
N PHE A 17 -7.23 -2.33 26.38
CA PHE A 17 -7.71 -2.24 25.02
C PHE A 17 -8.87 -1.26 24.89
N GLN A 18 -9.86 -1.31 25.76
CA GLN A 18 -11.01 -0.40 25.79
C GLN A 18 -10.60 1.04 26.13
N ALA A 19 -9.58 1.24 26.95
CA ALA A 19 -9.00 2.56 27.21
C ALA A 19 -8.30 3.16 25.97
N ALA A 20 -7.71 2.31 25.12
CA ALA A 20 -7.08 2.74 23.87
C ALA A 20 -8.10 3.03 22.78
N ARG A 21 -9.22 2.30 22.74
CA ARG A 21 -10.33 2.49 21.81
C ARG A 21 -11.61 1.84 22.35
N THR A 22 -12.71 2.56 22.32
CA THR A 22 -14.04 2.03 22.67
C THR A 22 -14.35 0.78 21.81
N ASP A 23 -14.91 -0.24 22.43
CA ASP A 23 -15.25 -1.54 21.85
C ASP A 23 -14.08 -2.38 21.33
N ALA A 24 -12.82 -1.96 21.55
CA ALA A 24 -11.68 -2.79 21.22
C ALA A 24 -11.64 -4.04 22.10
N THR A 25 -11.40 -5.19 21.46
CA THR A 25 -11.26 -6.48 22.14
C THR A 25 -9.79 -6.89 22.25
N ASP A 26 -9.44 -7.50 23.37
CA ASP A 26 -8.12 -8.11 23.60
C ASP A 26 -7.99 -9.54 23.01
N THR A 27 -9.03 -10.05 22.37
CA THR A 27 -9.10 -11.36 21.69
C THR A 27 -9.38 -11.23 20.20
N TYR A 28 -8.85 -10.20 19.56
CA TYR A 28 -9.10 -9.94 18.13
C TYR A 28 -8.45 -10.96 17.21
N HIS A 29 -9.06 -11.10 16.03
CA HIS A 29 -8.61 -11.97 14.94
C HIS A 29 -8.38 -11.17 13.67
N ILE A 30 -7.27 -11.41 12.99
CA ILE A 30 -6.90 -10.73 11.76
C ILE A 30 -6.55 -11.75 10.67
N LEU A 31 -7.19 -11.63 9.52
CA LEU A 31 -6.82 -12.32 8.29
C LEU A 31 -6.13 -11.34 7.34
N ARG A 32 -4.86 -11.62 6.97
CA ARG A 32 -4.12 -10.87 5.94
C ARG A 32 -3.99 -11.69 4.68
N TYR A 33 -4.26 -11.08 3.55
CA TYR A 33 -4.22 -11.73 2.24
C TYR A 33 -3.49 -10.87 1.22
N GLY A 34 -3.00 -11.52 0.15
CA GLY A 34 -2.39 -10.84 -0.98
C GLY A 34 -2.33 -11.75 -2.20
N LEU A 35 -2.47 -11.13 -3.35
CA LEU A 35 -2.35 -11.76 -4.65
C LEU A 35 -1.64 -10.81 -5.60
N SER A 36 -0.74 -11.33 -6.43
CA SER A 36 -0.13 -10.54 -7.50
C SER A 36 0.09 -11.40 -8.73
N GLY A 37 0.04 -10.76 -9.88
CA GLY A 37 0.29 -11.38 -11.17
C GLY A 37 1.02 -10.43 -12.11
N LEU A 38 1.84 -11.01 -13.00
CA LEU A 38 2.53 -10.29 -14.06
C LEU A 38 2.33 -11.05 -15.36
N LYS A 39 1.91 -10.33 -16.40
CA LYS A 39 1.78 -10.81 -17.77
C LYS A 39 2.78 -10.09 -18.66
N ALA A 40 3.72 -10.84 -19.23
CA ALA A 40 4.57 -10.36 -20.31
C ALA A 40 3.96 -10.71 -21.67
N PHE A 41 4.04 -9.79 -22.62
CA PHE A 41 3.57 -9.93 -24.00
C PHE A 41 4.74 -10.14 -24.96
N ALA A 42 4.47 -10.66 -26.15
CA ALA A 42 5.50 -10.98 -27.15
C ALA A 42 6.32 -9.76 -27.60
N ASN A 43 5.77 -8.56 -27.50
CA ASN A 43 6.43 -7.30 -27.82
C ASN A 43 7.13 -6.66 -26.60
N ASP A 44 7.39 -7.46 -25.56
CA ASP A 44 8.07 -7.10 -24.32
C ASP A 44 7.34 -6.05 -23.43
N PHE A 45 6.12 -5.65 -23.76
CA PHE A 45 5.28 -4.94 -22.80
C PHE A 45 4.91 -5.87 -21.64
N GLN A 46 4.76 -5.30 -20.44
CA GLN A 46 4.34 -6.07 -19.29
C GLN A 46 3.18 -5.37 -18.58
N PHE A 47 2.26 -6.16 -18.06
CA PHE A 47 1.18 -5.70 -17.21
C PHE A 47 1.26 -6.43 -15.86
N ARG A 48 1.25 -5.66 -14.78
CA ARG A 48 1.25 -6.18 -13.42
C ARG A 48 -0.01 -5.71 -12.69
N ALA A 49 -0.61 -6.61 -11.95
CA ALA A 49 -1.65 -6.27 -10.98
C ALA A 49 -1.31 -6.90 -9.63
N ALA A 50 -1.61 -6.20 -8.56
CA ALA A 50 -1.46 -6.72 -7.21
C ALA A 50 -2.56 -6.16 -6.31
N ILE A 51 -3.00 -6.98 -5.36
CA ILE A 51 -3.92 -6.60 -4.29
C ILE A 51 -3.43 -7.24 -3.00
N ASN A 52 -3.54 -6.50 -1.91
CA ASN A 52 -3.36 -7.04 -0.56
C ASN A 52 -4.32 -6.35 0.40
N GLY A 53 -4.59 -6.98 1.53
CA GLY A 53 -5.52 -6.44 2.50
C GLY A 53 -5.50 -7.17 3.83
N GLN A 54 -6.25 -6.59 4.74
CA GLN A 54 -6.53 -7.10 6.07
C GLN A 54 -8.04 -7.12 6.29
N TRP A 55 -8.51 -8.21 6.83
CA TRP A 55 -9.90 -8.36 7.28
C TRP A 55 -9.97 -8.77 8.74
N THR A 56 -10.89 -8.19 9.46
CA THR A 56 -11.23 -8.53 10.84
C THR A 56 -12.69 -8.21 11.10
N PRO A 57 -13.41 -8.97 11.94
CA PRO A 57 -14.72 -8.58 12.44
C PRO A 57 -14.62 -7.65 13.65
N ASP A 58 -13.43 -7.52 14.25
CA ASP A 58 -13.21 -6.91 15.55
C ASP A 58 -12.84 -5.42 15.42
N ALA A 59 -13.13 -4.63 16.45
CA ALA A 59 -12.59 -3.29 16.63
C ALA A 59 -11.14 -3.42 17.15
N LEU A 60 -10.19 -2.89 16.39
CA LEU A 60 -8.77 -3.01 16.68
C LEU A 60 -8.21 -1.75 17.35
N VAL A 61 -7.19 -1.92 18.16
CA VAL A 61 -6.39 -0.79 18.63
C VAL A 61 -5.51 -0.23 17.49
N PRO A 62 -5.17 1.08 17.49
CA PRO A 62 -4.47 1.73 16.37
C PRO A 62 -3.17 1.05 15.93
N GLY A 63 -2.46 0.38 16.85
CA GLY A 63 -1.18 -0.29 16.56
C GLY A 63 -1.28 -1.47 15.59
N VAL A 64 -2.48 -2.04 15.39
CA VAL A 64 -2.71 -3.17 14.48
C VAL A 64 -3.68 -2.84 13.33
N HIS A 65 -4.06 -1.56 13.17
CA HIS A 65 -4.82 -1.09 12.02
C HIS A 65 -4.11 -1.37 10.71
N TYR A 66 -4.89 -1.64 9.68
CA TYR A 66 -4.43 -1.68 8.30
C TYR A 66 -4.28 -0.25 7.78
N GLY A 67 -3.04 0.14 7.46
CA GLY A 67 -2.73 1.46 6.94
C GLY A 67 -2.43 1.42 5.45
N ILE A 68 -2.93 2.39 4.72
CA ILE A 68 -2.70 2.58 3.28
C ILE A 68 -2.21 3.99 2.99
N GLY A 69 -1.46 4.13 1.90
CA GLY A 69 -0.69 5.29 1.52
C GLY A 69 0.81 5.03 1.62
N GLY A 70 1.60 5.72 0.81
CA GLY A 70 3.05 5.66 0.78
C GLY A 70 3.65 4.92 -0.41
N PHE A 71 4.97 4.91 -0.47
CA PHE A 71 5.77 4.44 -1.60
C PHE A 71 5.50 2.98 -2.03
N ASN A 72 5.16 2.12 -1.08
CA ASN A 72 4.88 0.69 -1.33
C ASN A 72 3.39 0.34 -1.25
N SER A 73 2.54 1.35 -1.21
CA SER A 73 1.10 1.24 -1.07
C SER A 73 0.39 2.05 -2.16
N VAL A 74 -0.44 3.00 -1.80
CA VAL A 74 -1.05 3.97 -2.72
C VAL A 74 -0.09 5.16 -2.82
N ARG A 75 0.64 5.25 -3.95
CA ARG A 75 1.66 6.29 -4.18
C ARG A 75 1.04 7.68 -4.25
N GLY A 76 1.82 8.70 -3.93
CA GLY A 76 1.34 10.10 -3.89
C GLY A 76 0.86 10.55 -2.51
N PHE A 77 0.77 9.63 -1.55
CA PHE A 77 0.36 9.87 -0.17
C PHE A 77 1.52 9.66 0.81
N HIS A 78 1.37 10.18 2.01
CA HIS A 78 2.26 9.84 3.11
C HIS A 78 2.12 8.36 3.52
N GLU A 79 3.14 7.82 4.18
CA GLU A 79 3.07 6.46 4.70
C GLU A 79 1.92 6.34 5.72
N ARG A 80 1.05 5.35 5.51
CA ARG A 80 -0.13 5.12 6.33
C ARG A 80 -1.07 6.33 6.43
N GLU A 81 -1.27 7.04 5.34
CA GLU A 81 -2.09 8.27 5.25
C GLU A 81 -3.48 8.11 5.88
N ILE A 82 -4.13 6.99 5.60
CA ILE A 82 -5.35 6.56 6.29
C ILE A 82 -5.17 5.14 6.83
N SER A 83 -5.79 4.86 7.97
CA SER A 83 -5.69 3.54 8.59
C SER A 83 -6.92 3.19 9.39
N ASN A 84 -7.35 1.92 9.35
CA ASN A 84 -8.50 1.44 10.10
C ASN A 84 -8.44 -0.08 10.33
N ASP A 85 -9.51 -0.68 10.88
CA ASP A 85 -9.53 -2.09 11.28
C ASP A 85 -9.31 -3.04 10.12
N ALA A 86 -10.08 -2.86 9.06
CA ALA A 86 -9.99 -3.65 7.85
C ALA A 86 -9.72 -2.76 6.65
N GLY A 87 -9.25 -3.36 5.56
CA GLY A 87 -9.02 -2.62 4.33
C GLY A 87 -8.30 -3.43 3.29
N TYR A 88 -8.16 -2.84 2.12
CA TYR A 88 -7.39 -3.40 1.02
C TYR A 88 -6.77 -2.30 0.18
N GLN A 89 -5.71 -2.63 -0.50
CA GLN A 89 -5.08 -1.79 -1.51
C GLN A 89 -4.73 -2.62 -2.73
N GLY A 90 -4.76 -1.98 -3.90
CA GLY A 90 -4.41 -2.60 -5.15
C GLY A 90 -3.68 -1.63 -6.06
N THR A 91 -2.84 -2.20 -6.92
CA THR A 91 -2.13 -1.47 -7.98
C THR A 91 -2.28 -2.19 -9.30
N VAL A 92 -2.39 -1.42 -10.37
CA VAL A 92 -2.20 -1.90 -11.74
C VAL A 92 -1.11 -1.08 -12.39
N GLU A 93 -0.21 -1.75 -13.09
CA GLU A 93 0.97 -1.16 -13.72
C GLU A 93 1.14 -1.70 -15.14
N ALA A 94 1.38 -0.78 -16.08
CA ALA A 94 1.73 -1.10 -17.46
C ALA A 94 3.17 -0.65 -17.73
N TYR A 95 4.04 -1.57 -18.10
CA TYR A 95 5.45 -1.34 -18.35
C TYR A 95 5.77 -1.33 -19.84
N SER A 96 6.64 -0.41 -20.24
CA SER A 96 7.24 -0.40 -21.59
C SER A 96 8.10 -1.65 -21.83
N PRO A 97 8.46 -1.94 -23.08
CA PRO A 97 9.61 -2.78 -23.40
C PRO A 97 10.88 -2.27 -22.73
N ASP A 98 11.89 -3.15 -22.65
CA ASP A 98 13.20 -2.77 -22.12
C ASP A 98 13.90 -1.75 -23.04
N LEU A 99 14.20 -0.59 -22.49
CA LEU A 99 14.84 0.53 -23.17
C LEU A 99 16.38 0.55 -22.98
N GLY A 100 16.95 -0.43 -22.28
CA GLY A 100 18.39 -0.48 -22.00
C GLY A 100 19.23 -0.45 -23.27
N SER A 101 18.82 -1.16 -24.32
CA SER A 101 19.47 -1.15 -25.63
C SER A 101 19.37 0.21 -26.33
N VAL A 102 18.26 0.94 -26.17
CA VAL A 102 18.07 2.28 -26.74
C VAL A 102 19.05 3.28 -26.16
N PHE A 103 19.30 3.19 -24.84
CA PHE A 103 20.26 4.06 -24.16
C PHE A 103 21.71 3.58 -24.26
N ARG A 104 21.99 2.48 -25.01
CA ARG A 104 23.32 1.88 -25.15
C ARG A 104 23.99 1.54 -23.81
N LEU A 105 23.21 1.13 -22.84
CA LEU A 105 23.68 0.73 -21.52
C LEU A 105 23.71 -0.81 -21.44
N PRO A 106 24.86 -1.44 -21.67
CA PRO A 106 24.99 -2.89 -21.60
C PRO A 106 24.71 -3.38 -20.17
N ASN A 107 23.92 -4.45 -20.03
CA ASN A 107 23.55 -5.06 -18.76
C ASN A 107 22.71 -4.16 -17.82
N VAL A 108 22.08 -3.11 -18.35
CA VAL A 108 21.12 -2.28 -17.62
C VAL A 108 19.75 -2.41 -18.27
N HIS A 109 18.78 -2.90 -17.51
CA HIS A 109 17.40 -2.98 -17.92
C HIS A 109 16.65 -1.75 -17.47
N THR A 110 16.05 -1.03 -18.41
CA THR A 110 15.31 0.21 -18.13
C THR A 110 13.90 0.12 -18.68
N ARG A 111 12.90 0.30 -17.81
CA ARG A 111 11.49 0.32 -18.21
C ARG A 111 10.80 1.56 -17.66
N LEU A 112 9.96 2.16 -18.49
CA LEU A 112 8.99 3.16 -18.04
C LEU A 112 7.70 2.44 -17.65
N LEU A 113 6.93 3.03 -16.76
CA LEU A 113 5.62 2.51 -16.40
C LEU A 113 4.61 3.62 -16.19
N LEU A 114 3.35 3.26 -16.41
CA LEU A 114 2.17 3.98 -15.94
C LEU A 114 1.50 3.14 -14.88
N PHE A 115 0.88 3.79 -13.90
CA PHE A 115 0.19 3.08 -12.82
C PHE A 115 -1.10 3.76 -12.38
N TYR A 116 -1.96 2.96 -11.77
CA TYR A 116 -3.10 3.40 -10.99
C TYR A 116 -3.12 2.62 -9.69
N ASP A 117 -3.21 3.35 -8.57
CA ASP A 117 -3.28 2.79 -7.23
C ASP A 117 -4.61 3.16 -6.58
N TYR A 118 -5.16 2.23 -5.83
CA TYR A 118 -6.40 2.40 -5.08
C TYR A 118 -6.30 1.68 -3.73
N GLY A 119 -6.87 2.29 -2.69
CA GLY A 119 -7.00 1.64 -1.40
C GLY A 119 -8.20 2.15 -0.63
N ALA A 120 -8.80 1.27 0.17
CA ALA A 120 -9.92 1.58 1.03
C ALA A 120 -9.73 0.93 2.40
N VAL A 121 -10.18 1.63 3.43
CA VAL A 121 -10.19 1.13 4.81
C VAL A 121 -11.59 1.24 5.40
N SER A 122 -11.90 0.37 6.34
CA SER A 122 -13.19 0.34 7.03
C SER A 122 -12.99 0.21 8.54
N ARG A 123 -13.84 0.93 9.27
CA ARG A 123 -13.88 0.95 10.73
C ARG A 123 -15.03 0.08 11.24
N ASN A 124 -14.70 -0.93 12.01
CA ASN A 124 -15.68 -1.73 12.73
C ASN A 124 -16.14 -0.95 13.97
N HIS A 125 -17.40 -1.11 14.37
CA HIS A 125 -17.97 -0.44 15.54
C HIS A 125 -17.71 1.09 15.53
N ALA A 126 -17.94 1.74 14.38
CA ALA A 126 -17.80 3.19 14.28
C ALA A 126 -18.82 3.89 15.20
N LEU A 127 -18.34 4.85 16.00
CA LEU A 127 -19.17 5.67 16.87
C LEU A 127 -19.91 6.75 16.05
N PRO A 128 -21.01 7.30 16.55
CA PRO A 128 -21.70 8.42 15.91
C PRO A 128 -20.74 9.57 15.62
N GLY A 129 -20.63 9.99 14.35
CA GLY A 129 -19.73 11.05 13.89
C GLY A 129 -18.37 10.56 13.38
N GLU A 130 -18.04 9.28 13.52
CA GLU A 130 -16.83 8.70 12.90
C GLU A 130 -17.11 8.22 11.48
N LEU A 131 -16.11 8.38 10.59
CA LEU A 131 -16.18 7.83 9.23
C LEU A 131 -16.02 6.31 9.28
N GLN A 132 -17.02 5.60 8.78
CA GLN A 132 -16.98 4.14 8.71
C GLN A 132 -16.09 3.63 7.58
N ASN A 133 -16.07 4.32 6.44
CA ASN A 133 -15.31 3.94 5.26
C ASN A 133 -14.58 5.14 4.70
N GLU A 134 -13.32 4.92 4.33
CA GLU A 134 -12.48 5.90 3.65
C GLU A 134 -11.72 5.22 2.51
N PHE A 135 -11.45 5.96 1.44
CA PHE A 135 -10.65 5.46 0.33
C PHE A 135 -9.77 6.56 -0.27
N ILE A 136 -8.67 6.14 -0.85
CA ILE A 136 -7.72 7.01 -1.55
C ILE A 136 -7.35 6.39 -2.89
N SER A 137 -7.02 7.23 -3.87
CA SER A 137 -6.52 6.76 -5.16
C SER A 137 -5.56 7.74 -5.79
N SER A 138 -4.65 7.23 -6.60
CA SER A 138 -3.68 8.00 -7.35
C SER A 138 -3.37 7.35 -8.69
N THR A 139 -2.76 8.13 -9.56
CA THR A 139 -2.20 7.67 -10.83
C THR A 139 -0.85 8.34 -11.06
N GLY A 140 -0.05 7.78 -11.93
CA GLY A 140 1.23 8.37 -12.24
C GLY A 140 2.07 7.56 -13.20
N PHE A 141 3.32 7.94 -13.26
CA PHE A 141 4.32 7.26 -14.08
C PHE A 141 5.61 7.04 -13.28
N GLY A 142 6.42 6.14 -13.76
CA GLY A 142 7.71 5.87 -13.10
C GLY A 142 8.73 5.27 -14.04
N ILE A 143 9.92 5.09 -13.50
CA ILE A 143 11.03 4.43 -14.15
C ILE A 143 11.60 3.34 -13.24
N ARG A 144 12.00 2.24 -13.86
CA ARG A 144 12.69 1.12 -13.20
C ARG A 144 14.01 0.90 -13.93
N ILE A 145 15.10 0.99 -13.21
CA ILE A 145 16.44 0.73 -13.75
C ILE A 145 17.07 -0.38 -12.91
N ASN A 146 17.45 -1.47 -13.55
CA ASN A 146 18.00 -2.63 -12.87
C ASN A 146 19.30 -3.07 -13.52
N ASN A 147 20.28 -3.39 -12.69
CA ASN A 147 21.55 -3.99 -13.05
C ASN A 147 21.88 -5.09 -12.02
N LYS A 148 22.96 -5.84 -12.23
CA LYS A 148 23.44 -6.84 -11.26
C LYS A 148 23.68 -6.28 -9.87
N ASN A 149 24.14 -5.03 -9.78
CA ASN A 149 24.65 -4.41 -8.58
C ASN A 149 23.73 -3.35 -8.00
N PHE A 150 22.73 -2.89 -8.74
CA PHE A 150 21.80 -1.87 -8.24
C PHE A 150 20.41 -1.99 -8.87
N SER A 151 19.45 -1.48 -8.15
CA SER A 151 18.07 -1.27 -8.61
C SER A 151 17.64 0.14 -8.23
N VAL A 152 17.08 0.87 -9.19
CA VAL A 152 16.51 2.20 -8.99
C VAL A 152 15.02 2.15 -9.33
N ARG A 153 14.23 2.69 -8.44
CA ARG A 153 12.80 2.95 -8.62
C ARG A 153 12.54 4.42 -8.40
N ALA A 154 11.95 5.09 -9.37
CA ALA A 154 11.45 6.45 -9.21
C ALA A 154 10.00 6.50 -9.72
N ASP A 155 9.14 7.10 -8.94
CA ASP A 155 7.71 7.26 -9.25
C ASP A 155 7.29 8.72 -9.05
N PHE A 156 6.46 9.22 -9.96
CA PHE A 156 5.75 10.47 -9.82
C PHE A 156 4.25 10.17 -9.80
N ALA A 157 3.59 10.55 -8.74
CA ALA A 157 2.18 10.26 -8.49
C ALA A 157 1.36 11.53 -8.32
N GLN A 158 0.14 11.51 -8.85
CA GLN A 158 -0.87 12.54 -8.64
C GLN A 158 -2.08 11.94 -7.91
N VAL A 159 -2.51 12.61 -6.85
CA VAL A 159 -3.70 12.24 -6.07
C VAL A 159 -4.98 12.50 -6.90
N LEU A 160 -5.79 11.46 -7.08
CA LEU A 160 -7.10 11.55 -7.74
C LEU A 160 -8.23 11.69 -6.73
N HIS A 161 -8.23 10.85 -5.70
CA HIS A 161 -9.15 10.94 -4.58
C HIS A 161 -8.37 11.12 -3.29
N PRO A 162 -8.54 12.26 -2.61
CA PRO A 162 -7.79 12.57 -1.41
C PRO A 162 -8.32 11.82 -0.19
N GLY A 163 -7.47 11.67 0.82
CA GLY A 163 -7.79 11.20 2.16
C GLY A 163 -6.72 11.71 3.13
N GLY A 164 -7.02 11.71 4.42
CA GLY A 164 -6.09 12.19 5.42
C GLY A 164 -5.69 13.66 5.23
N SER A 165 -4.39 13.91 5.07
CA SER A 165 -3.82 15.25 4.93
C SER A 165 -3.66 15.74 3.49
N GLU A 166 -3.71 14.83 2.52
CA GLU A 166 -3.49 15.17 1.11
C GLU A 166 -4.71 15.79 0.45
N THR A 167 -4.46 16.65 -0.53
CA THR A 167 -5.50 17.32 -1.33
C THR A 167 -5.58 16.71 -2.72
N ARG A 168 -6.74 16.83 -3.36
CA ARG A 168 -6.94 16.39 -4.73
C ARG A 168 -5.97 17.11 -5.68
N TYR A 169 -5.36 16.35 -6.59
CA TYR A 169 -4.34 16.79 -7.54
C TYR A 169 -3.00 17.22 -6.93
N SER A 170 -2.77 17.01 -5.63
CA SER A 170 -1.42 17.09 -5.09
C SER A 170 -0.51 16.06 -5.78
N ASN A 171 0.77 16.38 -5.87
CA ASN A 171 1.75 15.57 -6.57
C ASN A 171 2.89 15.22 -5.62
N ARG A 172 3.41 14.00 -5.77
CA ARG A 172 4.56 13.51 -5.01
C ARG A 172 5.51 12.74 -5.90
N ALA A 173 6.80 12.95 -5.69
CA ALA A 173 7.86 12.16 -6.32
C ALA A 173 8.63 11.38 -5.24
N ASP A 174 8.81 10.11 -5.46
CA ASP A 174 9.53 9.21 -4.57
C ASP A 174 10.63 8.47 -5.34
N VAL A 175 11.81 8.32 -4.72
CA VAL A 175 12.96 7.61 -5.30
C VAL A 175 13.51 6.60 -4.29
N GLY A 176 13.72 5.39 -4.75
CA GLY A 176 14.37 4.33 -3.99
C GLY A 176 15.55 3.75 -4.76
N ILE A 177 16.67 3.53 -4.09
CA ILE A 177 17.87 2.92 -4.65
C ILE A 177 18.32 1.78 -3.74
N VAL A 178 18.57 0.62 -4.32
CA VAL A 178 19.08 -0.56 -3.63
C VAL A 178 20.39 -0.97 -4.29
N PHE A 179 21.45 -1.14 -3.51
CA PHE A 179 22.73 -1.70 -3.96
C PHE A 179 22.86 -3.13 -3.47
N VAL A 180 23.40 -3.99 -4.36
CA VAL A 180 23.72 -5.40 -4.09
C VAL A 180 25.22 -5.59 -4.34
N TYR A 181 25.95 -6.04 -3.35
CA TYR A 181 27.41 -6.28 -3.40
C TYR A 181 27.76 -7.73 -3.08
#